data_f98f7141e03d1a9667acaf34a31e02d7
#
_entry.id   f98f7141e03d1a9667acaf34a31e02d7
#
_cell.length_a   1.000
_cell.length_b   1.000
_cell.length_c   1.000
_cell.angle_alpha   90.00
_cell.angle_beta   90.00
_cell.angle_gamma   90.00
#
_symmetry.space_group_name_H-M   'P 1'
#
loop_
_entity.id
_entity.type
_entity.pdbx_description
1 polymer ?
#
loop_
_entity_poly.entity_id
_entity_poly.type
_entity_poly.pdbx_seq_one_letter_code
_entity_poly.pdbx_strand_id
1 'polypeptide(L)'
;MILTPTQADLDLFAELSGDANPIHVDPDFAAKSGFGRTVAHGAMLTAWLVRAAGLSETPSSTSAMFPAPAFAGEALVVVHDGEAWQLARQQDGVVVCRLLLNAPVPSEEFLVVSSEASLPLKLGMTRESETEPKADTFATLQGLQSRAGEKPLSGEAAQILAGQAYMLGLISTLLGMELPGQGTNYLKQETSWLGSIKPGEKVHACVTITRLRPEKALVDLSTRVQNQRGGILAQGRALVSARDVKGAF
;
A
#
# COMPACT_ATOMS: atom_id res chain seq x y z
N MET A 1 -20.72 5.90 5.31
CA MET A 1 -20.43 5.50 3.90
C MET A 1 -20.10 4.01 3.88
N ILE A 2 -20.57 3.29 2.85
CA ILE A 2 -20.26 1.86 2.65
C ILE A 2 -19.43 1.74 1.36
N LEU A 3 -18.33 1.00 1.42
CA LEU A 3 -17.43 0.69 0.31
C LEU A 3 -17.38 -0.83 0.14
N THR A 4 -17.44 -1.30 -1.09
CA THR A 4 -17.33 -2.73 -1.38
C THR A 4 -16.23 -2.92 -2.42
N PRO A 5 -15.04 -3.43 -2.04
CA PRO A 5 -14.01 -3.77 -3.01
C PRO A 5 -14.52 -4.91 -3.89
N THR A 6 -14.55 -4.72 -5.20
CA THR A 6 -14.90 -5.76 -6.16
C THR A 6 -13.64 -6.41 -6.71
N GLN A 7 -13.75 -7.63 -7.30
CA GLN A 7 -12.61 -8.22 -7.99
C GLN A 7 -12.08 -7.29 -9.09
N ALA A 8 -12.97 -6.63 -9.84
CA ALA A 8 -12.57 -5.68 -10.86
C ALA A 8 -11.76 -4.48 -10.31
N ASP A 9 -12.03 -4.05 -9.07
CA ASP A 9 -11.22 -2.99 -8.44
C ASP A 9 -9.82 -3.51 -8.08
N LEU A 10 -9.72 -4.75 -7.62
CA LEU A 10 -8.45 -5.39 -7.29
C LEU A 10 -7.60 -5.58 -8.54
N ASP A 11 -8.22 -6.09 -9.63
CA ASP A 11 -7.56 -6.29 -10.91
C ASP A 11 -7.07 -4.96 -11.50
N LEU A 12 -7.93 -3.93 -11.44
CA LEU A 12 -7.59 -2.58 -11.88
C LEU A 12 -6.44 -1.98 -11.07
N PHE A 13 -6.48 -2.12 -9.73
CA PHE A 13 -5.39 -1.61 -8.89
C PHE A 13 -4.08 -2.36 -9.14
N ALA A 14 -4.15 -3.68 -9.38
CA ALA A 14 -2.98 -4.49 -9.77
C ALA A 14 -2.38 -4.02 -11.10
N GLU A 15 -3.22 -3.74 -12.10
CA GLU A 15 -2.77 -3.19 -13.40
C GLU A 15 -2.06 -1.84 -13.23
N LEU A 16 -2.63 -0.94 -12.43
CA LEU A 16 -2.11 0.42 -12.23
C LEU A 16 -0.84 0.46 -11.40
N SER A 17 -0.72 -0.40 -10.40
CA SER A 17 0.40 -0.42 -9.45
C SER A 17 1.51 -1.39 -9.84
N GLY A 18 1.17 -2.46 -10.56
CA GLY A 18 2.02 -3.62 -10.80
C GLY A 18 1.91 -4.71 -9.71
N ASP A 19 1.13 -4.50 -8.65
CA ASP A 19 0.94 -5.48 -7.57
C ASP A 19 -0.04 -6.59 -7.98
N ALA A 20 0.42 -7.45 -8.87
CA ALA A 20 -0.30 -8.62 -9.34
C ALA A 20 -0.07 -9.87 -8.46
N ASN A 21 0.14 -9.68 -7.14
CA ASN A 21 0.27 -10.81 -6.23
C ASN A 21 -0.98 -11.70 -6.35
N PRO A 22 -0.83 -13.02 -6.57
CA PRO A 22 -1.95 -13.92 -6.82
C PRO A 22 -3.04 -13.90 -5.76
N ILE A 23 -2.74 -13.54 -4.51
CA ILE A 23 -3.75 -13.39 -3.45
C ILE A 23 -4.79 -12.30 -3.75
N HIS A 24 -4.49 -11.37 -4.65
CA HIS A 24 -5.38 -10.28 -5.05
C HIS A 24 -6.15 -10.57 -6.35
N VAL A 25 -5.48 -11.21 -7.32
CA VAL A 25 -5.96 -11.30 -8.71
C VAL A 25 -6.32 -12.71 -9.18
N ASP A 26 -5.96 -13.75 -8.43
CA ASP A 26 -6.24 -15.14 -8.77
C ASP A 26 -7.13 -15.80 -7.70
N PRO A 27 -8.46 -15.92 -7.94
CA PRO A 27 -9.38 -16.54 -6.98
C PRO A 27 -9.04 -18.01 -6.65
N ASP A 28 -8.51 -18.78 -7.61
CA ASP A 28 -8.16 -20.19 -7.40
C ASP A 28 -6.91 -20.32 -6.53
N PHE A 29 -5.95 -19.44 -6.69
CA PHE A 29 -4.80 -19.35 -5.80
C PHE A 29 -5.22 -18.89 -4.40
N ALA A 30 -5.99 -17.81 -4.32
CA ALA A 30 -6.45 -17.25 -3.06
C ALA A 30 -7.30 -18.26 -2.25
N ALA A 31 -8.13 -19.08 -2.92
CA ALA A 31 -8.90 -20.14 -2.28
C ALA A 31 -8.04 -21.21 -1.59
N LYS A 32 -6.81 -21.41 -2.07
CA LYS A 32 -5.84 -22.38 -1.50
C LYS A 32 -4.87 -21.73 -0.50
N SER A 33 -4.89 -20.40 -0.40
CA SER A 33 -4.09 -19.65 0.57
C SER A 33 -4.74 -19.65 1.96
N GLY A 34 -4.02 -19.14 2.97
CA GLY A 34 -4.57 -18.94 4.31
C GLY A 34 -5.75 -17.96 4.37
N PHE A 35 -6.04 -17.22 3.29
CA PHE A 35 -7.15 -16.28 3.19
C PHE A 35 -8.45 -16.92 2.69
N GLY A 36 -8.41 -17.99 1.90
CA GLY A 36 -9.57 -18.69 1.36
C GLY A 36 -10.30 -17.98 0.22
N ARG A 37 -10.00 -16.71 -0.07
CA ARG A 37 -10.53 -15.91 -1.17
C ARG A 37 -9.66 -14.67 -1.41
N THR A 38 -9.88 -13.96 -2.53
CA THR A 38 -9.08 -12.78 -2.88
C THR A 38 -9.21 -11.64 -1.87
N VAL A 39 -8.08 -11.04 -1.55
CA VAL A 39 -7.91 -10.00 -0.54
C VAL A 39 -7.70 -8.65 -1.21
N ALA A 40 -8.30 -7.59 -0.71
CA ALA A 40 -8.07 -6.23 -1.18
C ALA A 40 -6.65 -5.76 -0.85
N HIS A 41 -6.02 -5.02 -1.77
CA HIS A 41 -4.72 -4.41 -1.55
C HIS A 41 -4.78 -3.40 -0.39
N GLY A 42 -3.89 -3.52 0.58
CA GLY A 42 -3.81 -2.57 1.69
C GLY A 42 -3.56 -1.13 1.22
N ALA A 43 -2.77 -0.97 0.17
CA ALA A 43 -2.52 0.33 -0.47
C ALA A 43 -3.81 0.96 -1.04
N MET A 44 -4.68 0.17 -1.69
CA MET A 44 -5.97 0.62 -2.19
C MET A 44 -6.92 1.04 -1.05
N LEU A 45 -7.00 0.24 0.01
CA LEU A 45 -7.82 0.55 1.19
C LEU A 45 -7.33 1.84 1.87
N THR A 46 -6.03 2.05 1.95
CA THR A 46 -5.43 3.30 2.46
C THR A 46 -5.85 4.49 1.61
N ALA A 47 -5.74 4.39 0.28
CA ALA A 47 -6.14 5.44 -0.64
C ALA A 47 -7.64 5.77 -0.53
N TRP A 48 -8.49 4.78 -0.33
CA TRP A 48 -9.92 4.99 -0.06
C TRP A 48 -10.18 5.72 1.26
N LEU A 49 -9.48 5.35 2.35
CA LEU A 49 -9.64 6.02 3.65
C LEU A 49 -9.14 7.47 3.63
N VAL A 50 -8.00 7.74 2.99
CA VAL A 50 -7.53 9.13 2.81
C VAL A 50 -8.57 9.94 2.06
N ARG A 51 -9.20 9.36 1.05
CA ARG A 51 -10.26 10.02 0.28
C ARG A 51 -11.54 10.22 1.09
N ALA A 52 -11.96 9.21 1.84
CA ALA A 52 -13.16 9.24 2.68
C ALA A 52 -13.06 10.24 3.83
N ALA A 53 -11.85 10.54 4.28
CA ALA A 53 -11.59 11.55 5.30
C ALA A 53 -11.99 12.97 4.86
N GLY A 54 -12.18 13.21 3.57
CA GLY A 54 -12.72 14.48 3.04
C GLY A 54 -11.90 15.71 3.40
N LEU A 55 -10.57 15.56 3.51
CA LEU A 55 -9.67 16.59 3.98
C LEU A 55 -9.68 17.84 3.07
N SER A 56 -9.58 19.02 3.67
CA SER A 56 -9.38 20.28 2.95
C SER A 56 -7.98 20.38 2.34
N GLU A 57 -7.01 19.73 2.97
CA GLU A 57 -5.61 19.67 2.54
C GLU A 57 -5.14 18.22 2.47
N THR A 58 -4.19 17.94 1.59
CA THR A 58 -3.59 16.63 1.49
C THR A 58 -2.75 16.32 2.74
N PRO A 59 -2.81 15.09 3.29
CA PRO A 59 -2.06 14.77 4.51
C PRO A 59 -0.55 14.82 4.24
N SER A 60 0.20 15.31 5.24
CA SER A 60 1.67 15.30 5.22
C SER A 60 2.26 13.93 5.55
N SER A 61 1.48 13.08 6.22
CA SER A 61 1.84 11.69 6.51
C SER A 61 0.62 10.81 6.69
N THR A 62 0.83 9.51 6.51
CA THR A 62 -0.18 8.47 6.74
C THR A 62 0.44 7.31 7.52
N SER A 63 -0.32 6.75 8.49
CA SER A 63 0.02 5.49 9.16
C SER A 63 -1.17 4.56 9.05
N ALA A 64 -1.07 3.56 8.17
CA ALA A 64 -2.09 2.57 7.92
C ALA A 64 -1.73 1.23 8.58
N MET A 65 -2.70 0.59 9.23
CA MET A 65 -2.60 -0.76 9.79
C MET A 65 -3.68 -1.65 9.20
N PHE A 66 -3.34 -2.93 8.96
CA PHE A 66 -4.22 -3.93 8.36
C PHE A 66 -4.39 -5.12 9.32
N PRO A 67 -5.21 -4.98 10.39
CA PRO A 67 -5.33 -5.99 11.44
C PRO A 67 -6.07 -7.26 10.99
N ALA A 68 -6.85 -7.16 9.93
CA ALA A 68 -7.57 -8.29 9.30
C ALA A 68 -7.69 -8.09 7.79
N PRO A 69 -7.84 -9.16 6.99
CA PRO A 69 -8.05 -9.04 5.56
C PRO A 69 -9.42 -8.45 5.23
N ALA A 70 -9.48 -7.63 4.20
CA ALA A 70 -10.71 -7.23 3.52
C ALA A 70 -10.84 -8.05 2.23
N PHE A 71 -12.01 -8.59 1.96
CA PHE A 71 -12.19 -9.50 0.82
C PHE A 71 -12.98 -8.86 -0.32
N ALA A 72 -12.76 -9.33 -1.54
CA ALA A 72 -13.59 -8.94 -2.68
C ALA A 72 -15.06 -9.28 -2.42
N GLY A 73 -15.96 -8.32 -2.71
CA GLY A 73 -17.41 -8.44 -2.49
C GLY A 73 -17.87 -8.17 -1.06
N GLU A 74 -16.98 -7.85 -0.12
CA GLU A 74 -17.34 -7.60 1.29
C GLU A 74 -17.65 -6.12 1.52
N ALA A 75 -18.81 -5.85 2.14
CA ALA A 75 -19.20 -4.48 2.47
C ALA A 75 -18.40 -3.97 3.67
N LEU A 76 -17.73 -2.83 3.50
CA LEU A 76 -16.93 -2.15 4.50
C LEU A 76 -17.56 -0.80 4.86
N VAL A 77 -17.70 -0.53 6.14
CA VAL A 77 -18.21 0.73 6.67
C VAL A 77 -17.03 1.64 7.01
N VAL A 78 -17.08 2.89 6.53
CA VAL A 78 -16.15 3.94 6.96
C VAL A 78 -16.59 4.46 8.32
N VAL A 79 -15.67 4.42 9.29
CA VAL A 79 -15.88 4.90 10.67
C VAL A 79 -14.75 5.85 11.03
N HIS A 80 -15.06 6.88 11.83
CA HIS A 80 -14.06 7.74 12.47
C HIS A 80 -14.28 7.70 13.99
N ASP A 81 -13.28 7.29 14.75
CA ASP A 81 -13.36 7.11 16.21
C ASP A 81 -12.90 8.34 17.02
N GLY A 82 -12.67 9.47 16.34
CA GLY A 82 -12.12 10.71 16.90
C GLY A 82 -10.61 10.83 16.75
N GLU A 83 -9.90 9.72 16.54
CA GLU A 83 -8.44 9.68 16.33
C GLU A 83 -8.09 9.15 14.93
N ALA A 84 -8.71 8.04 14.55
CA ALA A 84 -8.39 7.30 13.32
C ALA A 84 -9.60 7.11 12.43
N TRP A 85 -9.36 7.11 11.14
CA TRP A 85 -10.28 6.60 10.14
C TRP A 85 -10.15 5.10 10.02
N GLN A 86 -11.27 4.40 9.87
CA GLN A 86 -11.30 2.93 9.82
C GLN A 86 -12.21 2.44 8.71
N LEU A 87 -11.82 1.33 8.10
CA LEU A 87 -12.70 0.45 7.36
C LEU A 87 -12.98 -0.77 8.23
N ALA A 88 -14.25 -0.97 8.56
CA ALA A 88 -14.72 -2.13 9.32
C ALA A 88 -15.70 -2.95 8.49
N ARG A 89 -15.64 -4.26 8.58
CA ARG A 89 -16.62 -5.13 7.92
C ARG A 89 -18.01 -4.82 8.44
N GLN A 90 -18.96 -4.65 7.54
CA GLN A 90 -20.36 -4.38 7.94
C GLN A 90 -20.97 -5.57 8.70
N GLN A 91 -20.55 -6.79 8.38
CA GLN A 91 -21.13 -8.00 8.92
C GLN A 91 -20.83 -8.23 10.41
N ASP A 92 -19.59 -7.97 10.83
CA ASP A 92 -19.08 -8.34 12.16
C ASP A 92 -18.35 -7.21 12.89
N GLY A 93 -18.20 -6.04 12.26
CA GLY A 93 -17.52 -4.88 12.82
C GLY A 93 -15.98 -5.02 12.89
N VAL A 94 -15.38 -6.08 12.34
CA VAL A 94 -13.94 -6.28 12.38
C VAL A 94 -13.24 -5.22 11.52
N VAL A 95 -12.30 -4.49 12.14
CA VAL A 95 -11.49 -3.46 11.46
C VAL A 95 -10.50 -4.14 10.53
N VAL A 96 -10.54 -3.78 9.24
CA VAL A 96 -9.65 -4.30 8.19
C VAL A 96 -8.57 -3.30 7.77
N CYS A 97 -8.83 -2.01 7.96
CA CYS A 97 -7.83 -0.95 7.76
C CYS A 97 -8.06 0.15 8.80
N ARG A 98 -7.02 0.57 9.50
CA ARG A 98 -7.02 1.71 10.43
C ARG A 98 -5.98 2.71 9.97
N LEU A 99 -6.37 3.97 9.80
CA LEU A 99 -5.56 5.05 9.24
C LEU A 99 -5.48 6.24 10.19
N LEU A 100 -4.25 6.60 10.55
CA LEU A 100 -3.93 7.89 11.17
C LEU A 100 -3.39 8.83 10.10
N LEU A 101 -3.85 10.08 10.13
CA LEU A 101 -3.41 11.15 9.24
C LEU A 101 -2.57 12.15 10.01
N ASN A 102 -1.52 12.67 9.37
CA ASN A 102 -0.60 13.64 9.95
C ASN A 102 0.08 13.16 11.25
N ALA A 103 0.16 11.84 11.45
CA ALA A 103 0.87 11.26 12.58
C ALA A 103 2.40 11.30 12.35
N PRO A 104 3.20 11.44 13.42
CA PRO A 104 4.65 11.34 13.30
C PRO A 104 5.06 10.01 12.67
N VAL A 105 5.90 10.06 11.65
CA VAL A 105 6.51 8.88 11.03
C VAL A 105 7.94 8.77 11.56
N PRO A 106 8.36 7.62 12.10
CA PRO A 106 9.72 7.43 12.54
C PRO A 106 10.70 7.69 11.41
N SER A 107 11.71 8.53 11.66
CA SER A 107 12.83 8.70 10.74
C SER A 107 13.78 7.51 10.92
N GLU A 108 13.80 6.58 9.97
CA GLU A 108 14.84 5.56 9.92
C GLU A 108 15.99 6.05 9.03
N GLU A 109 17.24 5.89 9.47
CA GLU A 109 18.39 6.06 8.61
C GLU A 109 18.38 4.96 7.56
N PHE A 110 18.26 5.36 6.30
CA PHE A 110 18.27 4.43 5.18
C PHE A 110 19.72 4.03 4.85
N LEU A 111 20.16 2.91 5.40
CA LEU A 111 21.38 2.26 4.93
C LEU A 111 21.03 1.44 3.69
N VAL A 112 21.34 1.97 2.52
CA VAL A 112 21.25 1.21 1.27
C VAL A 112 22.46 0.29 1.20
N VAL A 113 22.25 -0.98 1.49
CA VAL A 113 23.22 -2.03 1.21
C VAL A 113 22.65 -2.85 0.05
N SER A 114 23.19 -2.68 -1.14
CA SER A 114 22.80 -3.50 -2.28
C SER A 114 23.23 -4.95 -2.03
N SER A 115 22.28 -5.85 -1.93
CA SER A 115 22.52 -7.28 -1.96
C SER A 115 21.58 -7.94 -2.96
N GLU A 116 22.08 -8.93 -3.70
CA GLU A 116 21.21 -9.78 -4.51
C GLU A 116 20.22 -10.48 -3.59
N ALA A 117 18.93 -10.48 -3.95
CA ALA A 117 17.92 -11.15 -3.15
C ALA A 117 18.02 -12.65 -3.38
N SER A 118 18.53 -13.30 -2.39
CA SER A 118 18.46 -14.75 -2.25
C SER A 118 17.75 -15.09 -0.94
N LEU A 119 16.88 -16.10 -0.96
CA LEU A 119 16.36 -16.63 0.29
C LEU A 119 17.42 -17.51 0.96
N PRO A 120 17.52 -17.54 2.28
CA PRO A 120 16.68 -16.85 3.26
C PRO A 120 16.93 -15.32 3.30
N LEU A 121 15.93 -14.59 3.87
CA LEU A 121 15.97 -13.14 4.00
C LEU A 121 17.14 -12.69 4.90
N LYS A 122 17.80 -11.58 4.52
CA LYS A 122 18.93 -10.99 5.26
C LYS A 122 18.71 -9.49 5.44
N LEU A 123 19.27 -8.94 6.51
CA LEU A 123 19.34 -7.49 6.72
C LEU A 123 20.05 -6.80 5.55
N GLY A 124 19.54 -5.63 5.16
CA GLY A 124 20.10 -4.84 4.07
C GLY A 124 19.71 -5.31 2.67
N MET A 125 18.95 -6.43 2.52
CA MET A 125 18.38 -6.79 1.21
C MET A 125 17.49 -5.67 0.70
N THR A 126 17.70 -5.30 -0.57
CA THR A 126 17.00 -4.19 -1.22
C THR A 126 16.39 -4.64 -2.53
N ARG A 127 15.22 -4.07 -2.85
CA ARG A 127 14.59 -4.12 -4.16
C ARG A 127 14.19 -2.75 -4.61
N GLU A 128 14.29 -2.54 -5.90
CA GLU A 128 14.01 -1.26 -6.55
C GLU A 128 13.19 -1.47 -7.83
N SER A 129 12.34 -0.51 -8.15
CA SER A 129 11.68 -0.43 -9.45
C SER A 129 11.73 1.00 -9.98
N GLU A 130 11.87 1.13 -11.30
CA GLU A 130 11.72 2.40 -12.02
C GLU A 130 10.46 2.35 -12.86
N THR A 131 9.68 3.41 -12.85
CA THR A 131 8.46 3.51 -13.63
C THR A 131 8.14 4.95 -14.01
N GLU A 132 7.30 5.13 -15.03
CA GLU A 132 6.84 6.42 -15.53
C GLU A 132 5.31 6.37 -15.70
N PRO A 133 4.53 6.81 -14.69
CA PRO A 133 3.08 6.74 -14.76
C PRO A 133 2.54 7.73 -15.80
N LYS A 134 1.58 7.28 -16.60
CA LYS A 134 0.92 8.08 -17.62
C LYS A 134 -0.25 8.90 -17.04
N ALA A 135 -0.77 9.84 -17.82
CA ALA A 135 -1.91 10.66 -17.38
C ALA A 135 -3.18 9.83 -17.16
N ASP A 136 -3.41 8.79 -17.94
CA ASP A 136 -4.54 7.86 -17.79
C ASP A 136 -4.44 7.04 -16.51
N THR A 137 -3.24 6.66 -16.05
CA THR A 137 -3.00 6.03 -14.75
C THR A 137 -3.54 6.90 -13.61
N PHE A 138 -3.24 8.20 -13.63
CA PHE A 138 -3.75 9.14 -12.63
C PHE A 138 -5.26 9.33 -12.71
N ALA A 139 -5.80 9.47 -13.91
CA ALA A 139 -7.25 9.60 -14.11
C ALA A 139 -8.01 8.37 -13.60
N THR A 140 -7.47 7.18 -13.83
CA THR A 140 -8.07 5.92 -13.39
C THR A 140 -7.98 5.78 -11.85
N LEU A 141 -6.85 6.13 -11.23
CA LEU A 141 -6.71 6.15 -9.77
C LEU A 141 -7.67 7.16 -9.12
N GLN A 142 -7.84 8.35 -9.72
CA GLN A 142 -8.84 9.32 -9.25
C GLN A 142 -10.25 8.75 -9.34
N GLY A 143 -10.59 8.04 -10.42
CA GLY A 143 -11.85 7.32 -10.57
C GLY A 143 -12.09 6.30 -9.47
N LEU A 144 -11.07 5.46 -9.20
CA LEU A 144 -11.12 4.46 -8.12
C LEU A 144 -11.28 5.11 -6.73
N GLN A 145 -10.54 6.18 -6.45
CA GLN A 145 -10.65 6.92 -5.19
C GLN A 145 -11.98 7.67 -5.05
N SER A 146 -12.56 8.15 -6.15
CA SER A 146 -13.83 8.89 -6.12
C SER A 146 -14.99 8.08 -5.57
N ARG A 147 -14.91 6.75 -5.61
CA ARG A 147 -15.90 5.86 -4.97
C ARG A 147 -15.95 6.02 -3.44
N ALA A 148 -14.86 6.46 -2.84
CA ALA A 148 -14.74 6.67 -1.39
C ALA A 148 -15.02 8.12 -0.97
N GLY A 149 -15.68 8.94 -1.78
CA GLY A 149 -15.95 10.33 -1.46
C GLY A 149 -17.31 10.80 -1.92
N GLU A 150 -17.93 11.72 -1.15
CA GLU A 150 -19.24 12.29 -1.49
C GLU A 150 -19.19 13.25 -2.67
N LYS A 151 -18.05 13.88 -2.92
CA LYS A 151 -17.85 14.85 -4.01
C LYS A 151 -16.76 14.39 -4.96
N PRO A 152 -16.86 14.66 -6.27
CA PRO A 152 -15.78 14.37 -7.20
C PRO A 152 -14.46 15.01 -6.77
N LEU A 153 -13.36 14.29 -6.93
CA LEU A 153 -12.01 14.84 -6.82
C LEU A 153 -11.70 15.68 -8.06
N SER A 154 -11.13 16.86 -7.87
CA SER A 154 -10.72 17.73 -8.97
C SER A 154 -9.51 18.59 -8.57
N GLY A 155 -8.85 19.16 -9.57
CA GLY A 155 -7.73 20.05 -9.36
C GLY A 155 -6.47 19.39 -8.80
N GLU A 156 -5.63 20.19 -8.16
CA GLU A 156 -4.32 19.78 -7.65
C GLU A 156 -4.41 18.72 -6.56
N ALA A 157 -5.38 18.83 -5.65
CA ALA A 157 -5.58 17.86 -4.58
C ALA A 157 -5.87 16.45 -5.13
N ALA A 158 -6.67 16.36 -6.20
CA ALA A 158 -6.95 15.08 -6.87
C ALA A 158 -5.68 14.45 -7.45
N GLN A 159 -4.81 15.26 -8.06
CA GLN A 159 -3.54 14.79 -8.61
C GLN A 159 -2.60 14.30 -7.51
N ILE A 160 -2.49 15.06 -6.41
CA ILE A 160 -1.64 14.67 -5.27
C ILE A 160 -2.11 13.35 -4.67
N LEU A 161 -3.40 13.20 -4.40
CA LEU A 161 -3.95 11.96 -3.82
C LEU A 161 -3.79 10.76 -4.75
N ALA A 162 -3.99 10.93 -6.06
CA ALA A 162 -3.71 9.87 -7.02
C ALA A 162 -2.23 9.49 -7.06
N GLY A 163 -1.34 10.47 -6.98
CA GLY A 163 0.11 10.26 -6.86
C GLY A 163 0.50 9.51 -5.59
N GLN A 164 -0.11 9.86 -4.45
CA GLN A 164 0.09 9.12 -3.18
C GLN A 164 -0.39 7.67 -3.29
N ALA A 165 -1.56 7.44 -3.88
CA ALA A 165 -2.07 6.09 -4.13
C ALA A 165 -1.15 5.28 -5.04
N TYR A 166 -0.62 5.90 -6.10
CA TYR A 166 0.35 5.28 -7.00
C TYR A 166 1.64 4.89 -6.28
N MET A 167 2.23 5.81 -5.50
CA MET A 167 3.44 5.54 -4.73
C MET A 167 3.25 4.41 -3.71
N LEU A 168 2.10 4.34 -3.03
CA LEU A 168 1.75 3.22 -2.16
C LEU A 168 1.64 1.91 -2.95
N GLY A 169 1.07 1.96 -4.15
CA GLY A 169 0.99 0.82 -5.06
C GLY A 169 2.36 0.28 -5.45
N LEU A 170 3.31 1.14 -5.79
CA LEU A 170 4.70 0.74 -6.11
C LEU A 170 5.40 0.07 -4.91
N ILE A 171 5.22 0.61 -3.69
CA ILE A 171 5.74 -0.01 -2.48
C ILE A 171 5.08 -1.39 -2.28
N SER A 172 3.76 -1.48 -2.42
CA SER A 172 3.01 -2.75 -2.30
C SER A 172 3.52 -3.80 -3.29
N THR A 173 3.76 -3.40 -4.54
CA THR A 173 4.35 -4.26 -5.59
C THR A 173 5.69 -4.83 -5.17
N LEU A 174 6.61 -3.99 -4.73
CA LEU A 174 7.93 -4.45 -4.27
C LEU A 174 7.82 -5.41 -3.10
N LEU A 175 6.92 -5.14 -2.14
CA LEU A 175 6.71 -6.02 -0.98
C LEU A 175 6.06 -7.35 -1.36
N GLY A 176 5.04 -7.32 -2.20
CA GLY A 176 4.24 -8.50 -2.54
C GLY A 176 4.84 -9.38 -3.64
N MET A 177 5.63 -8.79 -4.54
CA MET A 177 6.17 -9.50 -5.70
C MET A 177 7.67 -9.81 -5.59
N GLU A 178 8.44 -8.98 -4.83
CA GLU A 178 9.89 -9.02 -4.89
C GLU A 178 10.58 -9.26 -3.53
N LEU A 179 10.22 -8.50 -2.50
CA LEU A 179 10.92 -8.55 -1.20
C LEU A 179 9.98 -8.21 -0.03
N PRO A 180 9.56 -9.17 0.78
CA PRO A 180 9.85 -10.61 0.79
C PRO A 180 9.34 -11.41 -0.41
N GLY A 181 8.36 -10.89 -1.18
CA GLY A 181 7.80 -11.54 -2.35
C GLY A 181 6.47 -12.26 -2.10
N GLN A 182 6.12 -13.18 -2.99
CA GLN A 182 4.82 -13.88 -2.93
C GLN A 182 4.63 -14.63 -1.61
N GLY A 183 3.45 -14.46 -1.01
CA GLY A 183 3.12 -14.94 0.33
C GLY A 183 3.28 -13.88 1.42
N THR A 184 3.75 -12.69 1.07
CA THR A 184 3.81 -11.55 1.99
C THR A 184 2.41 -11.07 2.36
N ASN A 185 2.18 -10.89 3.67
CA ASN A 185 0.99 -10.23 4.18
C ASN A 185 1.36 -8.85 4.76
N TYR A 186 0.74 -7.80 4.22
CA TYR A 186 0.97 -6.42 4.64
C TYR A 186 0.26 -6.14 5.96
N LEU A 187 1.00 -5.71 6.98
CA LEU A 187 0.47 -5.45 8.33
C LEU A 187 0.41 -3.97 8.68
N LYS A 188 1.39 -3.18 8.22
CA LYS A 188 1.46 -1.74 8.50
C LYS A 188 2.28 -1.01 7.44
N GLN A 189 1.85 0.22 7.12
CA GLN A 189 2.65 1.19 6.35
C GLN A 189 2.60 2.56 7.03
N GLU A 190 3.74 3.12 7.29
CA GLU A 190 3.93 4.52 7.70
C GLU A 190 4.62 5.26 6.57
N THR A 191 4.10 6.43 6.19
CA THR A 191 4.64 7.20 5.06
C THR A 191 4.59 8.69 5.35
N SER A 192 5.73 9.37 5.20
CA SER A 192 5.82 10.83 5.09
C SER A 192 5.77 11.21 3.62
N TRP A 193 4.90 12.15 3.29
CA TRP A 193 4.72 12.70 1.96
C TRP A 193 5.53 13.99 1.82
N LEU A 194 6.60 13.97 1.03
CA LEU A 194 7.59 15.06 0.91
C LEU A 194 7.50 15.75 -0.45
N GLY A 195 6.78 15.16 -1.38
CA GLY A 195 6.56 15.72 -2.71
C GLY A 195 5.43 15.03 -3.44
N SER A 196 5.08 15.54 -4.60
CA SER A 196 4.08 14.99 -5.49
C SER A 196 4.72 14.48 -6.78
N ILE A 197 4.15 13.43 -7.34
CA ILE A 197 4.51 12.91 -8.66
C ILE A 197 3.58 13.47 -9.72
N LYS A 198 4.10 13.75 -10.90
CA LYS A 198 3.34 14.20 -12.07
C LYS A 198 3.28 13.10 -13.13
N PRO A 199 2.21 13.07 -13.95
CA PRO A 199 2.19 12.19 -15.13
C PRO A 199 3.42 12.41 -16.01
N GLY A 200 4.06 11.33 -16.48
CA GLY A 200 5.26 11.37 -17.29
C GLY A 200 6.56 11.64 -16.51
N GLU A 201 6.50 11.74 -15.19
CA GLU A 201 7.70 11.86 -14.36
C GLU A 201 8.20 10.47 -13.96
N LYS A 202 9.46 10.19 -14.27
CA LYS A 202 10.10 8.95 -13.83
C LYS A 202 10.29 8.94 -12.32
N VAL A 203 9.92 7.83 -11.70
CA VAL A 203 10.10 7.61 -10.27
C VAL A 203 10.76 6.28 -10.00
N HIS A 204 11.55 6.25 -8.92
CA HIS A 204 12.22 5.08 -8.38
C HIS A 204 11.62 4.76 -7.02
N ALA A 205 11.05 3.56 -6.88
CA ALA A 205 10.62 3.02 -5.60
C ALA A 205 11.69 2.03 -5.09
N CYS A 206 11.91 2.05 -3.77
CA CYS A 206 12.91 1.19 -3.12
C CYS A 206 12.37 0.69 -1.79
N VAL A 207 12.61 -0.59 -1.48
CA VAL A 207 12.38 -1.19 -0.17
C VAL A 207 13.64 -1.91 0.31
N THR A 208 13.97 -1.76 1.59
CA THR A 208 15.17 -2.37 2.19
C THR A 208 14.81 -3.00 3.53
N ILE A 209 15.21 -4.25 3.77
CA ILE A 209 15.00 -4.93 5.05
C ILE A 209 15.85 -4.27 6.13
N THR A 210 15.19 -3.70 7.15
CA THR A 210 15.82 -3.04 8.29
C THR A 210 15.81 -3.90 9.55
N ARG A 211 14.87 -4.85 9.66
CA ARG A 211 14.79 -5.76 10.80
C ARG A 211 14.12 -7.07 10.43
N LEU A 212 14.66 -8.17 10.96
CA LEU A 212 14.11 -9.51 10.86
C LEU A 212 13.72 -10.02 12.25
N ARG A 213 12.56 -10.66 12.33
CA ARG A 213 12.05 -11.36 13.52
C ARG A 213 11.57 -12.75 13.09
N PRO A 214 12.50 -13.70 12.84
CA PRO A 214 12.19 -15.02 12.29
C PRO A 214 11.18 -15.80 13.15
N GLU A 215 11.28 -15.69 14.47
CA GLU A 215 10.40 -16.36 15.45
C GLU A 215 8.93 -15.95 15.33
N LYS A 216 8.66 -14.78 14.71
CA LYS A 216 7.31 -14.24 14.43
C LYS A 216 6.98 -14.21 12.96
N ALA A 217 7.94 -14.59 12.12
CA ALA A 217 7.87 -14.43 10.65
C ALA A 217 7.59 -12.97 10.25
N LEU A 218 8.16 -11.98 10.96
CA LEU A 218 7.97 -10.56 10.70
C LEU A 218 9.22 -9.93 10.10
N VAL A 219 8.98 -9.05 9.13
CA VAL A 219 10.01 -8.26 8.44
C VAL A 219 9.64 -6.79 8.48
N ASP A 220 10.55 -5.95 8.99
CA ASP A 220 10.46 -4.51 8.88
C ASP A 220 11.30 -4.06 7.68
N LEU A 221 10.74 -3.16 6.87
CA LEU A 221 11.43 -2.60 5.73
C LEU A 221 11.32 -1.07 5.74
N SER A 222 12.41 -0.39 5.41
CA SER A 222 12.33 1.00 5.00
C SER A 222 11.77 1.08 3.59
N THR A 223 10.98 2.13 3.31
CA THR A 223 10.34 2.36 2.02
C THR A 223 10.66 3.77 1.54
N ARG A 224 10.97 3.93 0.25
CA ARG A 224 11.29 5.23 -0.34
C ARG A 224 10.81 5.30 -1.78
N VAL A 225 10.31 6.48 -2.17
CA VAL A 225 10.05 6.83 -3.57
C VAL A 225 10.76 8.14 -3.87
N GLN A 226 11.51 8.17 -4.97
CA GLN A 226 12.27 9.32 -5.43
C GLN A 226 11.92 9.66 -6.88
N ASN A 227 12.04 10.92 -7.26
CA ASN A 227 11.96 11.30 -8.66
C ASN A 227 13.31 11.08 -9.37
N GLN A 228 13.32 11.24 -10.69
CA GLN A 228 14.51 11.07 -11.55
C GLN A 228 15.69 11.99 -11.19
N ARG A 229 15.48 13.02 -10.36
CA ARG A 229 16.53 13.95 -9.89
C ARG A 229 17.04 13.60 -8.49
N GLY A 230 16.57 12.46 -7.92
CA GLY A 230 16.90 12.03 -6.57
C GLY A 230 16.13 12.75 -5.46
N GLY A 231 15.18 13.63 -5.79
CA GLY A 231 14.31 14.26 -4.81
C GLY A 231 13.35 13.24 -4.19
N ILE A 232 13.32 13.15 -2.86
CA ILE A 232 12.45 12.22 -2.12
C ILE A 232 11.01 12.72 -2.20
N LEU A 233 10.10 11.89 -2.71
CA LEU A 233 8.67 12.15 -2.80
C LEU A 233 7.90 11.52 -1.64
N ALA A 234 8.32 10.32 -1.24
CA ALA A 234 7.76 9.59 -0.10
C ALA A 234 8.84 8.77 0.59
N GLN A 235 8.76 8.69 1.91
CA GLN A 235 9.61 7.80 2.69
C GLN A 235 8.87 7.29 3.92
N GLY A 236 9.27 6.11 4.41
CA GLY A 236 8.64 5.55 5.58
C GLY A 236 9.06 4.12 5.86
N ARG A 237 8.14 3.38 6.47
CA ARG A 237 8.40 2.03 6.96
C ARG A 237 7.20 1.12 6.69
N ALA A 238 7.50 -0.09 6.24
CA ALA A 238 6.56 -1.18 6.15
C ALA A 238 6.84 -2.24 7.23
N LEU A 239 5.78 -2.83 7.76
CA LEU A 239 5.83 -4.07 8.53
C LEU A 239 5.02 -5.12 7.77
N VAL A 240 5.64 -6.26 7.50
CA VAL A 240 4.99 -7.36 6.80
C VAL A 240 5.20 -8.69 7.53
N SER A 241 4.27 -9.63 7.34
CA SER A 241 4.46 -11.03 7.69
C SER A 241 4.93 -11.79 6.46
N ALA A 242 6.02 -12.52 6.60
CA ALA A 242 6.58 -13.42 5.58
C ALA A 242 6.34 -14.90 5.94
N ARG A 243 5.28 -15.18 6.71
CA ARG A 243 4.94 -16.55 7.16
C ARG A 243 4.72 -17.51 6.00
N ASP A 244 4.04 -17.02 4.96
CA ASP A 244 3.67 -17.81 3.79
C ASP A 244 4.64 -17.62 2.61
N VAL A 245 5.74 -16.87 2.82
CA VAL A 245 6.82 -16.71 1.85
C VAL A 245 7.71 -17.94 1.93
N LYS A 246 7.74 -18.73 0.86
CA LYS A 246 8.49 -19.98 0.81
C LYS A 246 10.01 -19.72 0.94
N GLY A 247 10.61 -20.29 1.98
CA GLY A 247 12.04 -20.20 2.23
C GLY A 247 12.52 -18.86 2.79
N ALA A 248 11.61 -18.03 3.35
CA ALA A 248 11.96 -16.71 3.91
C ALA A 248 12.93 -16.79 5.08
N PHE A 249 12.82 -17.84 5.93
CA PHE A 249 13.59 -18.06 7.14
C PHE A 249 14.12 -19.49 7.21
#